data_3e8890bded6650354b9f38a699358784
#
_entry.id   3e8890bded6650354b9f38a699358784
#
_cell.length_a   1.000
_cell.length_b   1.000
_cell.length_c   1.000
_cell.angle_alpha   90.00
_cell.angle_beta   90.00
_cell.angle_gamma   90.00
#
_symmetry.space_group_name_H-M   'P 1'
#
loop_
_entity.id
_entity.type
_entity.pdbx_description
1 polymer ?
#
loop_
_entity_poly.entity_id
_entity_poly.type
_entity_poly.pdbx_seq_one_letter_code
_entity_poly.pdbx_strand_id
1 'polypeptide(L)'
;MGDKLGKMVKIRHLILSVFFLNLSADLDRSSSSLIAAENMSLNKDAKIYEVSASFNKMILKSTKISKPSKKSLQKFSTISKKDRYAIQVLDEKGKQLLILGLGNPFYIHADHIGYEHSHDFGGNIEQNLEIAVPLNINASNLLLLSQDEFGFKEVARIKIN
;
A
#
# COMPACT_ATOMS: atom_id res chain seq x y z
N MET A 1 20.97 -2.13 65.74
CA MET A 1 19.55 -2.01 65.34
C MET A 1 19.52 -0.81 64.37
N GLY A 2 19.73 -1.09 63.12
CA GLY A 2 20.06 -0.10 62.11
C GLY A 2 19.24 -0.28 60.88
N ASP A 3 18.95 0.78 60.31
CA ASP A 3 18.12 1.16 59.16
C ASP A 3 18.17 0.24 57.92
N LYS A 4 17.00 -0.18 57.49
CA LYS A 4 16.70 -0.62 56.12
C LYS A 4 15.45 0.08 55.63
N LEU A 5 15.55 1.37 55.34
CA LEU A 5 14.52 2.06 54.58
C LEU A 5 15.19 3.06 53.64
N GLY A 6 15.32 2.73 52.39
CA GLY A 6 15.91 3.68 51.44
C GLY A 6 16.30 3.16 50.07
N LYS A 7 15.51 2.31 49.41
CA LYS A 7 15.71 2.00 48.01
C LYS A 7 14.45 1.53 47.30
N MET A 8 13.45 2.36 47.26
CA MET A 8 12.27 2.04 46.44
C MET A 8 11.53 3.28 45.96
N VAL A 9 12.26 4.18 45.32
CA VAL A 9 11.64 5.29 44.55
C VAL A 9 12.62 5.69 43.44
N LYS A 10 12.74 4.94 42.36
CA LYS A 10 13.39 5.43 41.12
C LYS A 10 13.06 4.62 39.85
N ILE A 11 11.89 3.96 39.77
CA ILE A 11 11.48 3.25 38.54
C ILE A 11 10.11 3.67 38.04
N ARG A 12 9.73 4.94 38.19
CA ARG A 12 8.42 5.41 37.68
C ARG A 12 8.47 6.49 36.61
N HIS A 13 9.63 6.87 36.12
CA HIS A 13 9.74 7.96 35.15
C HIS A 13 10.31 7.58 33.79
N LEU A 14 10.51 6.28 33.50
CA LEU A 14 11.10 5.86 32.21
C LEU A 14 10.11 5.25 31.22
N ILE A 15 8.82 5.21 31.49
CA ILE A 15 7.83 4.60 30.58
C ILE A 15 7.00 5.64 29.81
N LEU A 16 7.16 6.93 30.11
CA LEU A 16 6.32 7.96 29.46
C LEU A 16 6.96 8.64 28.25
N SER A 17 8.18 8.32 27.87
CA SER A 17 8.86 8.99 26.74
C SER A 17 8.86 8.20 25.44
N VAL A 18 8.33 6.97 25.41
CA VAL A 18 8.32 6.14 24.18
C VAL A 18 7.02 6.29 23.37
N PHE A 19 5.97 6.89 23.95
CA PHE A 19 4.66 6.97 23.27
C PHE A 19 4.46 8.21 22.40
N PHE A 20 5.37 9.19 22.39
CA PHE A 20 5.24 10.42 21.60
C PHE A 20 5.99 10.42 20.27
N LEU A 21 6.79 9.38 19.96
CA LEU A 21 7.58 9.33 18.72
C LEU A 21 6.84 8.73 17.51
N ASN A 22 5.64 8.18 17.69
CA ASN A 22 4.89 7.57 16.58
C ASN A 22 3.80 8.49 15.98
N LEU A 23 3.50 9.64 16.55
CA LEU A 23 2.43 10.51 16.06
C LEU A 23 2.89 11.46 14.94
N SER A 24 4.18 11.72 14.81
CA SER A 24 4.73 12.58 13.75
C SER A 24 5.00 11.83 12.43
N ALA A 25 5.08 10.49 12.44
CA ALA A 25 5.33 9.71 11.24
C ALA A 25 4.08 9.55 10.34
N ASP A 26 2.88 9.63 10.90
CA ASP A 26 1.63 9.45 10.14
C ASP A 26 1.18 10.71 9.40
N LEU A 27 1.49 11.90 9.93
CA LEU A 27 1.16 13.17 9.27
C LEU A 27 2.02 13.42 8.01
N ASP A 28 3.29 13.00 8.04
CA ASP A 28 4.21 13.17 6.90
C ASP A 28 3.93 12.17 5.77
N ARG A 29 3.33 11.01 6.09
CA ARG A 29 2.91 10.00 5.10
C ARG A 29 1.70 10.45 4.28
N SER A 30 0.75 11.13 4.89
CA SER A 30 -0.46 11.62 4.24
C SER A 30 -0.17 12.73 3.23
N SER A 31 0.72 13.67 3.56
CA SER A 31 1.03 14.82 2.71
C SER A 31 1.81 14.44 1.45
N SER A 32 2.78 13.50 1.53
CA SER A 32 3.56 13.10 0.35
C SER A 32 2.74 12.32 -0.68
N SER A 33 1.76 11.51 -0.26
CA SER A 33 0.87 10.80 -1.17
C SER A 33 -0.13 11.73 -1.87
N LEU A 34 -0.63 12.75 -1.18
CA LEU A 34 -1.51 13.76 -1.75
C LEU A 34 -0.78 14.62 -2.79
N ILE A 35 0.42 15.09 -2.49
CA ILE A 35 1.25 15.87 -3.43
C ILE A 35 1.59 15.03 -4.68
N ALA A 36 1.85 13.74 -4.53
CA ALA A 36 2.11 12.86 -5.66
C ALA A 36 0.85 12.67 -6.53
N ALA A 37 -0.33 12.54 -5.91
CA ALA A 37 -1.60 12.42 -6.62
C ALA A 37 -1.96 13.70 -7.40
N GLU A 38 -1.72 14.88 -6.83
CA GLU A 38 -1.97 16.18 -7.49
C GLU A 38 -1.10 16.39 -8.74
N ASN A 39 0.09 15.79 -8.78
CA ASN A 39 0.99 15.89 -9.93
C ASN A 39 0.66 14.93 -11.08
N MET A 40 -0.28 14.00 -10.88
CA MET A 40 -0.70 13.05 -11.91
C MET A 40 -1.88 13.59 -12.72
N SER A 41 -1.78 13.52 -14.04
CA SER A 41 -2.86 13.87 -14.95
C SER A 41 -2.79 13.07 -16.24
N LEU A 42 -3.92 12.97 -16.97
CA LEU A 42 -3.96 12.33 -18.29
C LEU A 42 -3.07 13.00 -19.33
N ASN A 43 -2.64 14.23 -19.09
CA ASN A 43 -1.86 15.03 -20.04
C ASN A 43 -0.36 15.03 -19.75
N LYS A 44 0.06 14.55 -18.58
CA LYS A 44 1.47 14.47 -18.17
C LYS A 44 1.98 13.04 -18.30
N ASP A 45 3.22 12.90 -18.76
CA ASP A 45 3.88 11.60 -18.80
C ASP A 45 4.21 11.11 -17.39
N ALA A 46 4.10 9.80 -17.22
CA ALA A 46 4.42 9.09 -16.00
C ALA A 46 5.24 7.82 -16.32
N LYS A 47 5.94 7.31 -15.36
CA LYS A 47 6.56 5.99 -15.44
C LYS A 47 5.50 4.93 -15.12
N ILE A 48 5.16 4.13 -16.13
CA ILE A 48 4.13 3.11 -16.04
C ILE A 48 4.80 1.75 -15.83
N TYR A 49 4.46 1.09 -14.73
CA TYR A 49 4.88 -0.26 -14.43
C TYR A 49 3.73 -1.22 -14.70
N GLU A 50 3.92 -2.13 -15.63
CA GLU A 50 2.99 -3.24 -15.89
C GLU A 50 3.41 -4.44 -15.05
N VAL A 51 2.52 -4.85 -14.15
CA VAL A 51 2.79 -5.88 -13.16
C VAL A 51 1.74 -6.97 -13.26
N SER A 52 2.17 -8.22 -13.35
CA SER A 52 1.30 -9.37 -13.11
C SER A 52 1.29 -9.67 -11.63
N ALA A 53 0.12 -9.72 -11.02
CA ALA A 53 -0.04 -9.92 -9.59
C ALA A 53 -1.18 -10.89 -9.25
N SER A 54 -1.01 -11.61 -8.16
CA SER A 54 -2.02 -12.45 -7.51
C SER A 54 -2.07 -12.09 -6.02
N PHE A 55 -2.89 -12.80 -5.25
CA PHE A 55 -3.09 -12.51 -3.82
C PHE A 55 -1.80 -12.52 -2.97
N ASN A 56 -0.71 -13.16 -3.43
CA ASN A 56 0.56 -13.29 -2.71
C ASN A 56 1.81 -13.20 -3.60
N LYS A 57 1.66 -12.84 -4.87
CA LYS A 57 2.77 -12.81 -5.82
C LYS A 57 2.67 -11.57 -6.71
N MET A 58 3.83 -11.02 -7.08
CA MET A 58 3.91 -9.88 -7.97
C MET A 58 5.15 -10.02 -8.86
N ILE A 59 5.01 -9.77 -10.17
CA ILE A 59 6.10 -9.86 -11.15
C ILE A 59 6.03 -8.65 -12.05
N LEU A 60 7.14 -7.92 -12.21
CA LEU A 60 7.26 -6.83 -13.17
C LEU A 60 7.32 -7.43 -14.59
N LYS A 61 6.42 -7.00 -15.45
CA LYS A 61 6.37 -7.40 -16.87
C LYS A 61 7.10 -6.40 -17.76
N SER A 62 6.78 -5.12 -17.58
CA SER A 62 7.36 -4.06 -18.39
C SER A 62 7.38 -2.72 -17.65
N THR A 63 8.22 -1.81 -18.14
CA THR A 63 8.27 -0.43 -17.69
C THR A 63 8.34 0.48 -18.91
N LYS A 64 7.49 1.52 -18.94
CA LYS A 64 7.49 2.51 -20.03
C LYS A 64 7.20 3.91 -19.49
N ILE A 65 7.61 4.93 -20.23
CA ILE A 65 7.20 6.31 -19.98
C ILE A 65 6.07 6.63 -20.97
N SER A 66 4.90 6.95 -20.46
CA SER A 66 3.75 7.32 -21.27
C SER A 66 2.70 8.04 -20.42
N LYS A 67 1.69 8.59 -21.07
CA LYS A 67 0.51 9.14 -20.39
C LYS A 67 -0.24 8.01 -19.68
N PRO A 68 -0.65 8.22 -18.42
CA PRO A 68 -1.41 7.22 -17.67
C PRO A 68 -2.81 7.05 -18.27
N SER A 69 -3.35 5.84 -18.16
CA SER A 69 -4.75 5.58 -18.53
C SER A 69 -5.72 6.16 -17.49
N LYS A 70 -6.98 6.41 -17.88
CA LYS A 70 -8.03 6.77 -16.92
C LYS A 70 -8.15 5.75 -15.79
N LYS A 71 -8.02 4.46 -16.11
CA LYS A 71 -8.09 3.36 -15.14
C LYS A 71 -6.93 3.42 -14.14
N SER A 72 -5.73 3.77 -14.59
CA SER A 72 -4.57 3.95 -13.71
C SER A 72 -4.76 5.13 -12.77
N LEU A 73 -5.29 6.26 -13.27
CA LEU A 73 -5.53 7.44 -12.44
C LEU A 73 -6.64 7.24 -11.41
N GLN A 74 -7.70 6.49 -11.73
CA GLN A 74 -8.78 6.19 -10.79
C GLN A 74 -8.31 5.41 -9.55
N LYS A 75 -7.17 4.71 -9.64
CA LYS A 75 -6.58 3.99 -8.52
C LYS A 75 -5.81 4.88 -7.55
N PHE A 76 -5.58 6.16 -7.89
CA PHE A 76 -5.00 7.17 -6.98
C PHE A 76 -6.02 7.70 -5.97
N SER A 77 -6.89 6.84 -5.50
CA SER A 77 -7.86 7.19 -4.46
C SER A 77 -7.25 7.00 -3.07
N THR A 78 -7.77 7.74 -2.12
CA THR A 78 -7.46 7.52 -0.70
C THR A 78 -7.80 6.09 -0.32
N ILE A 79 -6.86 5.41 0.34
CA ILE A 79 -7.08 4.06 0.85
C ILE A 79 -8.26 4.06 1.81
N SER A 80 -9.14 3.10 1.62
CA SER A 80 -10.32 2.88 2.45
C SER A 80 -10.31 1.50 3.10
N LYS A 81 -11.19 1.29 4.07
CA LYS A 81 -11.41 -0.04 4.66
C LYS A 81 -11.96 -1.07 3.68
N LYS A 82 -12.42 -0.63 2.50
CA LYS A 82 -12.91 -1.51 1.43
C LYS A 82 -11.78 -2.06 0.55
N ASP A 83 -10.59 -1.47 0.63
CA ASP A 83 -9.44 -1.93 -0.14
C ASP A 83 -8.82 -3.15 0.51
N ARG A 84 -9.11 -4.33 -0.03
CA ARG A 84 -8.50 -5.59 0.42
C ARG A 84 -7.01 -5.63 0.13
N TYR A 85 -6.57 -4.91 -0.92
CA TYR A 85 -5.18 -4.82 -1.36
C TYR A 85 -4.81 -3.38 -1.66
N ALA A 86 -3.51 -3.11 -1.55
CA ALA A 86 -2.91 -1.83 -1.94
C ALA A 86 -1.54 -2.03 -2.57
N ILE A 87 -1.10 -1.08 -3.41
CA ILE A 87 0.30 -0.97 -3.84
C ILE A 87 0.94 0.17 -3.08
N GLN A 88 2.08 -0.12 -2.47
CA GLN A 88 2.95 0.87 -1.84
C GLN A 88 4.21 1.04 -2.68
N VAL A 89 4.57 2.28 -2.97
CA VAL A 89 5.78 2.66 -3.71
C VAL A 89 6.79 3.20 -2.72
N LEU A 90 8.01 2.64 -2.72
CA LEU A 90 9.09 3.05 -1.82
C LEU A 90 10.29 3.56 -2.60
N ASP A 91 11.06 4.44 -1.96
CA ASP A 91 12.40 4.82 -2.41
C ASP A 91 13.45 3.75 -2.03
N GLU A 92 14.73 4.02 -2.34
CA GLU A 92 15.86 3.14 -1.99
C GLU A 92 16.07 2.97 -0.49
N LYS A 93 15.66 3.95 0.31
CA LYS A 93 15.79 3.93 1.78
C LYS A 93 14.60 3.25 2.45
N GLY A 94 13.61 2.77 1.67
CA GLY A 94 12.39 2.17 2.19
C GLY A 94 11.33 3.19 2.66
N LYS A 95 11.52 4.50 2.36
CA LYS A 95 10.52 5.52 2.66
C LYS A 95 9.34 5.38 1.69
N GLN A 96 8.13 5.42 2.22
CA GLN A 96 6.91 5.44 1.41
C GLN A 96 6.81 6.75 0.62
N LEU A 97 6.69 6.64 -0.69
CA LEU A 97 6.48 7.75 -1.62
C LEU A 97 5.03 7.88 -2.04
N LEU A 98 4.34 6.74 -2.21
CA LEU A 98 2.98 6.67 -2.71
C LEU A 98 2.32 5.40 -2.18
N ILE A 99 0.99 5.45 -2.00
CA ILE A 99 0.17 4.27 -1.70
C ILE A 99 -1.13 4.35 -2.49
N LEU A 100 -1.54 3.23 -3.10
CA LEU A 100 -2.68 3.13 -4.01
C LEU A 100 -3.60 2.02 -3.56
N GLY A 101 -4.87 2.32 -3.31
CA GLY A 101 -5.89 1.32 -3.03
C GLY A 101 -6.25 0.53 -4.29
N LEU A 102 -6.41 -0.78 -4.18
CA LEU A 102 -6.75 -1.67 -5.30
C LEU A 102 -8.15 -2.29 -5.20
N GLY A 103 -8.87 -2.07 -4.10
CA GLY A 103 -10.07 -2.86 -3.82
C GLY A 103 -9.72 -4.34 -3.61
N ASN A 104 -10.46 -5.25 -4.25
CA ASN A 104 -10.16 -6.69 -4.26
C ASN A 104 -9.98 -7.19 -5.71
N PRO A 105 -8.82 -6.95 -6.35
CA PRO A 105 -8.61 -7.25 -7.76
C PRO A 105 -8.40 -8.74 -8.04
N PHE A 106 -8.10 -9.55 -7.01
CA PHE A 106 -7.72 -10.95 -7.17
C PHE A 106 -8.85 -11.94 -6.92
N TYR A 107 -10.07 -11.45 -6.74
CA TYR A 107 -11.23 -12.29 -6.49
C TYR A 107 -12.32 -12.04 -7.54
N ILE A 108 -12.80 -13.10 -8.16
CA ILE A 108 -13.93 -13.05 -9.08
C ILE A 108 -15.14 -13.71 -8.41
N HIS A 109 -16.27 -13.00 -8.38
CA HIS A 109 -17.58 -13.57 -8.18
C HIS A 109 -18.18 -13.85 -9.56
N ALA A 110 -18.51 -15.08 -9.83
CA ALA A 110 -19.30 -15.44 -11.01
C ALA A 110 -20.72 -15.77 -10.57
N ASP A 111 -21.64 -14.83 -10.78
CA ASP A 111 -23.06 -15.08 -10.62
C ASP A 111 -23.56 -15.80 -11.88
N HIS A 112 -23.96 -17.06 -11.77
CA HIS A 112 -24.67 -17.75 -12.83
C HIS A 112 -26.13 -17.28 -12.85
N ILE A 113 -26.43 -16.33 -13.72
CA ILE A 113 -27.80 -15.91 -14.02
C ILE A 113 -28.46 -17.03 -14.89
N GLY A 114 -29.41 -17.77 -14.33
CA GLY A 114 -30.26 -18.68 -15.10
C GLY A 114 -30.22 -20.17 -14.75
N TYR A 115 -29.56 -20.57 -13.68
CA TYR A 115 -29.65 -21.94 -13.15
C TYR A 115 -30.40 -21.95 -11.82
N GLU A 116 -31.25 -22.93 -11.60
CA GLU A 116 -32.13 -23.09 -10.41
C GLU A 116 -31.37 -23.29 -9.08
N HIS A 117 -30.06 -23.45 -9.13
CA HIS A 117 -29.17 -23.48 -7.96
C HIS A 117 -28.05 -22.45 -8.12
N SER A 118 -28.07 -21.41 -7.29
CA SER A 118 -26.97 -20.42 -7.20
C SER A 118 -25.75 -21.11 -6.60
N HIS A 119 -24.81 -21.49 -7.45
CA HIS A 119 -23.47 -21.86 -7.01
C HIS A 119 -22.59 -20.64 -7.19
N ASP A 120 -22.24 -20.00 -6.08
CA ASP A 120 -21.24 -18.94 -6.08
C ASP A 120 -19.86 -19.56 -6.36
N PHE A 121 -19.37 -19.38 -7.57
CA PHE A 121 -17.98 -19.72 -7.91
C PHE A 121 -17.11 -18.52 -7.60
N GLY A 122 -16.38 -18.58 -6.48
CA GLY A 122 -15.34 -17.63 -6.15
C GLY A 122 -13.95 -18.24 -6.39
N GLY A 123 -13.03 -17.47 -6.93
CA GLY A 123 -11.65 -17.92 -7.15
C GLY A 123 -10.65 -16.80 -7.12
N ASN A 124 -9.42 -17.13 -6.68
CA ASN A 124 -8.29 -16.22 -6.78
C ASN A 124 -7.73 -16.28 -8.21
N ILE A 125 -7.55 -15.11 -8.80
CA ILE A 125 -7.03 -14.97 -10.16
C ILE A 125 -5.75 -14.12 -10.18
N GLU A 126 -4.95 -14.31 -11.21
CA GLU A 126 -3.86 -13.42 -11.57
C GLU A 126 -4.41 -12.25 -12.38
N GLN A 127 -3.97 -11.03 -12.06
CA GLN A 127 -4.38 -9.80 -12.73
C GLN A 127 -3.18 -9.02 -13.23
N ASN A 128 -3.34 -8.39 -14.40
CA ASN A 128 -2.41 -7.38 -14.89
C ASN A 128 -2.80 -6.02 -14.31
N LEU A 129 -1.88 -5.43 -13.56
CA LEU A 129 -2.01 -4.12 -12.95
C LEU A 129 -1.12 -3.14 -13.68
N GLU A 130 -1.66 -1.97 -13.99
CA GLU A 130 -0.91 -0.82 -14.50
C GLU A 130 -0.76 0.20 -13.38
N ILE A 131 0.47 0.46 -12.97
CA ILE A 131 0.81 1.35 -11.85
C ILE A 131 1.54 2.55 -12.43
N ALA A 132 0.91 3.72 -12.36
CA ALA A 132 1.50 4.97 -12.82
C ALA A 132 2.20 5.67 -11.65
N VAL A 133 3.44 6.09 -11.86
CA VAL A 133 4.23 6.83 -10.88
C VAL A 133 4.72 8.12 -11.54
N PRO A 134 4.53 9.30 -10.91
CA PRO A 134 5.04 10.56 -11.43
C PRO A 134 6.53 10.51 -11.71
N LEU A 135 7.00 11.15 -12.78
CA LEU A 135 8.41 11.12 -13.19
C LEU A 135 9.35 11.76 -12.17
N ASN A 136 8.85 12.68 -11.35
CA ASN A 136 9.62 13.34 -10.28
C ASN A 136 9.78 12.48 -9.02
N ILE A 137 9.20 11.28 -9.00
CA ILE A 137 9.32 10.33 -7.88
C ILE A 137 10.38 9.29 -8.21
N ASN A 138 11.42 9.21 -7.37
CA ASN A 138 12.48 8.20 -7.51
C ASN A 138 12.08 6.91 -6.80
N ALA A 139 11.22 6.12 -7.46
CA ALA A 139 10.72 4.86 -6.95
C ALA A 139 11.75 3.74 -7.16
N SER A 140 11.96 2.90 -6.16
CA SER A 140 12.87 1.76 -6.18
C SER A 140 12.20 0.42 -5.96
N ASN A 141 11.11 0.41 -5.20
CA ASN A 141 10.40 -0.82 -4.88
C ASN A 141 8.88 -0.60 -4.98
N LEU A 142 8.19 -1.65 -5.46
CA LEU A 142 6.74 -1.78 -5.34
C LEU A 142 6.43 -2.92 -4.37
N LEU A 143 5.53 -2.65 -3.43
CA LEU A 143 5.02 -3.63 -2.48
C LEU A 143 3.55 -3.87 -2.73
N LEU A 144 3.16 -5.12 -2.78
CA LEU A 144 1.76 -5.50 -2.68
C LEU A 144 1.43 -5.71 -1.20
N LEU A 145 0.42 -5.00 -0.73
CA LEU A 145 -0.08 -5.09 0.63
C LEU A 145 -1.46 -5.74 0.62
N SER A 146 -1.73 -6.57 1.61
CA SER A 146 -3.08 -7.07 1.91
C SER A 146 -3.58 -6.43 3.20
N GLN A 147 -4.84 -6.04 3.26
CA GLN A 147 -5.49 -5.45 4.42
C GLN A 147 -6.31 -6.48 5.17
N ASP A 148 -6.13 -6.56 6.48
CA ASP A 148 -6.95 -7.31 7.42
C ASP A 148 -7.48 -6.36 8.53
N GLU A 149 -8.05 -6.91 9.58
CA GLU A 149 -8.56 -6.15 10.73
C GLU A 149 -7.48 -5.41 11.53
N PHE A 150 -6.21 -5.83 11.41
CA PHE A 150 -5.05 -5.24 12.08
C PHE A 150 -4.32 -4.21 11.21
N GLY A 151 -4.70 -4.07 9.92
CA GLY A 151 -4.11 -3.11 8.98
C GLY A 151 -3.46 -3.76 7.76
N PHE A 152 -2.51 -3.05 7.15
CA PHE A 152 -1.81 -3.51 5.96
C PHE A 152 -0.60 -4.38 6.30
N LYS A 153 -0.51 -5.53 5.61
CA LYS A 153 0.60 -6.48 5.69
C LYS A 153 1.21 -6.67 4.30
N GLU A 154 2.53 -6.62 4.21
CA GLU A 154 3.25 -6.93 2.97
C GLU A 154 3.06 -8.40 2.60
N VAL A 155 2.68 -8.65 1.35
CA VAL A 155 2.48 -10.00 0.80
C VAL A 155 3.40 -10.29 -0.38
N ALA A 156 3.85 -9.26 -1.10
CA ALA A 156 4.85 -9.40 -2.15
C ALA A 156 5.62 -8.09 -2.35
N ARG A 157 6.86 -8.20 -2.85
CA ARG A 157 7.75 -7.07 -3.16
C ARG A 157 8.48 -7.33 -4.45
N ILE A 158 8.64 -6.28 -5.28
CA ILE A 158 9.51 -6.27 -6.45
C ILE A 158 10.39 -5.03 -6.45
N LYS A 159 11.63 -5.19 -6.89
CA LYS A 159 12.54 -4.10 -7.20
C LYS A 159 12.28 -3.62 -8.63
N ILE A 160 12.25 -2.29 -8.84
CA ILE A 160 11.88 -1.67 -10.11
C ILE A 160 12.99 -0.76 -10.69
N ASN A 161 14.14 -0.75 -10.04
CA ASN A 161 15.39 -0.12 -10.50
C ASN A 161 16.40 -1.17 -10.88
#